data_7b7d3d36ef00b3778a656244c5fb740c
#
_entry.id   7b7d3d36ef00b3778a656244c5fb740c
#
_cell.length_a   1.000
_cell.length_b   1.000
_cell.length_c   1.000
_cell.angle_alpha   90.00
_cell.angle_beta   90.00
_cell.angle_gamma   90.00
#
_symmetry.space_group_name_H-M   'P 1'
#
loop_
_entity.id
_entity.type
_entity.pdbx_description
1 polymer ?
#
loop_
_entity_poly.entity_id
_entity_poly.type
_entity_poly.pdbx_seq_one_letter_code
_entity_poly.pdbx_strand_id
1 'polypeptide(L)'
;IRLYGMCFLSNHYHLLLSSKDAASLASFMQYVGSNIAREVGRQHRWKEKFWSRRYTASMVLDEAAQIDRMKYILSNSVKEGLVKHPRYWPGVHCYRNLAEGTPLHGIWIDRTSQHVHSAVTEKQATTKLTLTLAQLPFYETLSSYEYRATIRALAKEAVEDSQDEIQSQYLG
;
A
#
# COMPACT_ATOMS: atom_id res chain seq x y z
N ILE A 1 6.86 -11.68 5.68
CA ILE A 1 5.72 -10.78 5.49
C ILE A 1 4.89 -11.27 4.31
N ARG A 2 3.57 -11.39 4.49
CA ARG A 2 2.58 -11.51 3.40
C ARG A 2 1.84 -10.19 3.29
N LEU A 3 1.78 -9.59 2.13
CA LEU A 3 1.10 -8.32 1.89
C LEU A 3 -0.20 -8.57 1.13
N TYR A 4 -1.31 -8.10 1.69
CA TYR A 4 -2.67 -8.30 1.16
C TYR A 4 -3.21 -7.04 0.47
N GLY A 5 -2.89 -5.87 1.01
CA GLY A 5 -3.35 -4.60 0.46
C GLY A 5 -2.45 -3.44 0.87
N MET A 6 -2.47 -2.38 0.07
CA MET A 6 -1.72 -1.17 0.35
C MET A 6 -2.33 0.05 -0.36
N CYS A 7 -2.21 1.19 0.30
CA CYS A 7 -2.51 2.50 -0.25
C CYS A 7 -1.49 3.50 0.28
N PHE A 8 -0.81 4.22 -0.61
CA PHE A 8 0.13 5.28 -0.25
C PHE A 8 -0.44 6.63 -0.70
N LEU A 9 -0.71 7.48 0.27
CA LEU A 9 -1.11 8.86 0.03
C LEU A 9 0.10 9.81 0.18
N SER A 10 -0.13 11.11 0.01
CA SER A 10 0.95 12.09 0.03
C SER A 10 1.65 12.25 1.38
N ASN A 11 0.95 11.97 2.49
CA ASN A 11 1.42 12.21 3.87
C ASN A 11 1.34 10.99 4.79
N HIS A 12 0.71 9.90 4.34
CA HIS A 12 0.62 8.64 5.09
C HIS A 12 0.40 7.44 4.17
N TYR A 13 0.47 6.24 4.73
CA TYR A 13 0.19 5.02 4.01
C TYR A 13 -0.47 3.98 4.91
N HIS A 14 -1.21 3.07 4.29
CA HIS A 14 -1.85 1.93 4.92
C HIS A 14 -1.36 0.64 4.29
N LEU A 15 -1.08 -0.35 5.13
CA LEU A 15 -0.71 -1.70 4.73
C LEU A 15 -1.59 -2.71 5.46
N LEU A 16 -2.14 -3.67 4.74
CA LEU A 16 -2.76 -4.86 5.30
C LEU A 16 -1.83 -6.04 5.02
N LEU A 17 -1.31 -6.62 6.08
CA LEU A 17 -0.28 -7.65 5.98
C LEU A 17 -0.35 -8.65 7.13
N SER A 18 0.29 -9.80 6.97
CA SER A 18 0.63 -10.67 8.08
C SER A 18 2.13 -10.84 8.21
N SER A 19 2.57 -11.04 9.45
CA SER A 19 3.96 -11.33 9.78
C SER A 19 4.04 -12.59 10.65
N LYS A 20 5.18 -13.24 10.62
CA LYS A 20 5.46 -14.40 11.47
C LYS A 20 5.39 -14.04 12.96
N ASP A 21 5.94 -12.90 13.30
CA ASP A 21 6.07 -12.38 14.67
C ASP A 21 6.24 -10.86 14.69
N ALA A 22 6.22 -10.28 15.88
CA ALA A 22 6.38 -8.83 16.08
C ALA A 22 7.76 -8.33 15.65
N ALA A 23 8.82 -9.12 15.80
CA ALA A 23 10.18 -8.73 15.40
C ALA A 23 10.30 -8.64 13.88
N SER A 24 9.71 -9.59 13.16
CA SER A 24 9.63 -9.58 11.70
C SER A 24 8.85 -8.37 11.17
N LEU A 25 7.73 -8.04 11.84
CA LEU A 25 6.96 -6.83 11.53
C LEU A 25 7.80 -5.57 11.74
N ALA A 26 8.45 -5.45 12.91
CA ALA A 26 9.26 -4.29 13.24
C ALA A 26 10.41 -4.10 12.24
N SER A 27 11.12 -5.16 11.89
CA SER A 27 12.20 -5.14 10.90
C SER A 27 11.70 -4.72 9.51
N PHE A 28 10.56 -5.25 9.08
CA PHE A 28 9.94 -4.87 7.82
C PHE A 28 9.54 -3.39 7.80
N MET A 29 8.87 -2.91 8.84
CA MET A 29 8.43 -1.52 8.93
C MET A 29 9.61 -0.54 9.02
N GLN A 30 10.68 -0.93 9.73
CA GLN A 30 11.91 -0.16 9.76
C GLN A 30 12.54 -0.08 8.37
N TYR A 31 12.62 -1.19 7.66
CA TYR A 31 13.16 -1.24 6.30
C TYR A 31 12.36 -0.37 5.34
N VAL A 32 11.03 -0.54 5.28
CA VAL A 32 10.15 0.24 4.41
C VAL A 32 10.22 1.73 4.76
N GLY A 33 10.02 2.08 6.03
CA GLY A 33 10.02 3.47 6.47
C GLY A 33 11.35 4.18 6.22
N SER A 34 12.49 3.49 6.46
CA SER A 34 13.83 4.04 6.21
C SER A 34 14.10 4.26 4.72
N ASN A 35 13.67 3.33 3.86
CA ASN A 35 13.87 3.47 2.42
C ASN A 35 13.01 4.56 1.82
N ILE A 36 11.73 4.65 2.21
CA ILE A 36 10.84 5.74 1.78
C ILE A 36 11.43 7.10 2.20
N ALA A 37 11.79 7.25 3.48
CA ALA A 37 12.37 8.51 3.98
C ALA A 37 13.65 8.89 3.22
N ARG A 38 14.51 7.92 2.91
CA ARG A 38 15.76 8.15 2.20
C ARG A 38 15.54 8.55 0.73
N GLU A 39 14.71 7.79 0.00
CA GLU A 39 14.51 8.03 -1.43
C GLU A 39 13.68 9.30 -1.69
N VAL A 40 12.59 9.50 -0.95
CA VAL A 40 11.77 10.72 -1.07
C VAL A 40 12.53 11.92 -0.54
N GLY A 41 13.25 11.77 0.59
CA GLY A 41 14.11 12.82 1.15
C GLY A 41 15.18 13.26 0.17
N ARG A 42 15.84 12.32 -0.53
CA ARG A 42 16.83 12.60 -1.56
C ARG A 42 16.20 13.33 -2.75
N GLN A 43 15.04 12.88 -3.23
CA GLN A 43 14.35 13.45 -4.38
C GLN A 43 13.90 14.90 -4.13
N HIS A 44 13.41 15.17 -2.92
CA HIS A 44 12.89 16.48 -2.53
C HIS A 44 13.89 17.34 -1.74
N ARG A 45 15.13 16.89 -1.57
CA ARG A 45 16.17 17.55 -0.75
C ARG A 45 15.70 17.83 0.68
N TRP A 46 14.89 16.93 1.23
CA TRP A 46 14.31 17.05 2.56
C TRP A 46 15.39 16.87 3.62
N LYS A 47 15.54 17.83 4.53
CA LYS A 47 16.61 17.86 5.55
C LYS A 47 16.08 17.58 6.96
N GLU A 48 14.77 17.64 7.15
CA GLU A 48 14.15 17.50 8.45
C GLU A 48 13.70 16.06 8.74
N LYS A 49 13.12 15.84 9.93
CA LYS A 49 12.52 14.57 10.30
C LYS A 49 11.41 14.22 9.32
N PHE A 50 11.56 13.12 8.60
CA PHE A 50 10.60 12.70 7.56
C PHE A 50 9.30 12.16 8.17
N TRP A 51 9.40 11.23 9.13
CA TRP A 51 8.25 10.66 9.81
C TRP A 51 7.97 11.41 11.12
N SER A 52 6.77 11.93 11.29
CA SER A 52 6.37 12.64 12.52
C SER A 52 6.35 11.71 13.74
N ARG A 53 5.94 10.45 13.55
CA ARG A 53 5.86 9.42 14.59
C ARG A 53 6.16 8.03 14.03
N ARG A 54 6.28 7.04 14.95
CA ARG A 54 6.39 5.63 14.59
C ARG A 54 5.06 5.16 13.93
N TYR A 55 5.12 4.10 13.12
CA TYR A 55 3.92 3.44 12.61
C TYR A 55 3.03 2.92 13.75
N THR A 56 1.74 2.87 13.50
CA THR A 56 0.76 2.22 14.37
C THR A 56 0.35 0.90 13.73
N ALA A 57 0.31 -0.17 14.52
CA ALA A 57 -0.18 -1.47 14.07
C ALA A 57 -1.41 -1.84 14.91
N SER A 58 -2.48 -2.25 14.24
CA SER A 58 -3.68 -2.79 14.84
C SER A 58 -3.84 -4.24 14.41
N MET A 59 -4.12 -5.12 15.35
CA MET A 59 -4.40 -6.53 15.05
C MET A 59 -5.76 -6.66 14.36
N VAL A 60 -5.81 -7.50 13.34
CA VAL A 60 -7.02 -7.88 12.63
C VAL A 60 -7.35 -9.32 13.04
N LEU A 61 -8.38 -9.49 13.86
CA LEU A 61 -8.61 -10.72 14.62
C LEU A 61 -9.61 -11.68 13.97
N ASP A 62 -10.50 -11.16 13.09
CA ASP A 62 -11.57 -11.94 12.50
C ASP A 62 -11.79 -11.59 11.02
N GLU A 63 -12.70 -12.32 10.40
CA GLU A 63 -13.01 -12.20 8.97
C GLU A 63 -13.67 -10.85 8.64
N ALA A 64 -14.60 -10.40 9.46
CA ALA A 64 -15.28 -9.11 9.27
C ALA A 64 -14.27 -7.96 9.30
N ALA A 65 -13.35 -7.99 10.27
CA ALA A 65 -12.30 -7.00 10.37
C ALA A 65 -11.31 -7.04 9.17
N GLN A 66 -11.03 -8.23 8.59
CA GLN A 66 -10.23 -8.33 7.37
C GLN A 66 -10.91 -7.61 6.19
N ILE A 67 -12.21 -7.83 6.02
CA ILE A 67 -13.01 -7.20 4.98
C ILE A 67 -13.06 -5.69 5.17
N ASP A 68 -13.35 -5.23 6.38
CA ASP A 68 -13.42 -3.80 6.70
C ASP A 68 -12.10 -3.08 6.46
N ARG A 69 -10.97 -3.69 6.85
CA ARG A 69 -9.64 -3.10 6.59
C ARG A 69 -9.30 -3.08 5.10
N MET A 70 -9.74 -4.09 4.35
CA MET A 70 -9.58 -4.08 2.90
C MET A 70 -10.44 -2.98 2.25
N LYS A 71 -11.73 -2.86 2.62
CA LYS A 71 -12.60 -1.77 2.19
C LYS A 71 -11.98 -0.40 2.48
N TYR A 72 -11.51 -0.21 3.70
CA TYR A 72 -10.83 1.03 4.09
C TYR A 72 -9.63 1.36 3.19
N ILE A 73 -8.75 0.39 2.92
CA ILE A 73 -7.60 0.60 2.04
C ILE A 73 -8.04 0.92 0.61
N LEU A 74 -9.07 0.22 0.11
CA LEU A 74 -9.58 0.41 -1.25
C LEU A 74 -10.21 1.79 -1.43
N SER A 75 -10.92 2.30 -0.43
CA SER A 75 -11.61 3.60 -0.52
C SER A 75 -10.78 4.79 -0.03
N ASN A 76 -9.62 4.59 0.61
CA ASN A 76 -8.92 5.64 1.33
C ASN A 76 -8.64 6.90 0.47
N SER A 77 -8.21 6.73 -0.78
CA SER A 77 -7.98 7.86 -1.70
C SER A 77 -9.27 8.60 -2.10
N VAL A 78 -10.42 7.92 -2.02
CA VAL A 78 -11.74 8.52 -2.27
C VAL A 78 -12.24 9.22 -1.01
N LYS A 79 -12.13 8.57 0.15
CA LYS A 79 -12.52 9.10 1.45
C LYS A 79 -11.80 10.41 1.78
N GLU A 80 -10.53 10.53 1.39
CA GLU A 80 -9.76 11.78 1.51
C GLU A 80 -10.09 12.81 0.42
N GLY A 81 -11.09 12.56 -0.42
CA GLY A 81 -11.54 13.48 -1.47
C GLY A 81 -10.54 13.69 -2.62
N LEU A 82 -9.52 12.84 -2.73
CA LEU A 82 -8.44 13.04 -3.69
C LEU A 82 -8.77 12.55 -5.10
N VAL A 83 -9.59 11.49 -5.21
CA VAL A 83 -10.06 10.93 -6.48
C VAL A 83 -11.49 10.41 -6.34
N LYS A 84 -12.23 10.32 -7.44
CA LYS A 84 -13.60 9.76 -7.45
C LYS A 84 -13.64 8.23 -7.37
N HIS A 85 -12.54 7.56 -7.68
CA HIS A 85 -12.45 6.10 -7.66
C HIS A 85 -10.97 5.69 -7.51
N PRO A 86 -10.63 4.63 -6.75
CA PRO A 86 -9.25 4.25 -6.45
C PRO A 86 -8.41 3.91 -7.69
N ARG A 87 -9.03 3.48 -8.80
CA ARG A 87 -8.32 3.23 -10.06
C ARG A 87 -7.64 4.47 -10.65
N TYR A 88 -8.10 5.65 -10.28
CA TYR A 88 -7.55 6.92 -10.76
C TYR A 88 -6.46 7.51 -9.87
N TRP A 89 -6.18 6.83 -8.74
CA TRP A 89 -5.09 7.25 -7.88
C TRP A 89 -3.74 7.12 -8.61
N PRO A 90 -2.98 8.21 -8.78
CA PRO A 90 -1.72 8.17 -9.52
C PRO A 90 -0.57 7.54 -8.74
N GLY A 91 -0.70 7.44 -7.42
CA GLY A 91 0.30 6.87 -6.52
C GLY A 91 0.20 5.34 -6.40
N VAL A 92 0.92 4.79 -5.44
CA VAL A 92 0.94 3.34 -5.18
C VAL A 92 -0.35 2.92 -4.49
N HIS A 93 -1.10 2.02 -5.13
CA HIS A 93 -2.38 1.51 -4.63
C HIS A 93 -2.63 0.09 -5.12
N CYS A 94 -3.21 -0.76 -4.24
CA CYS A 94 -3.45 -2.16 -4.56
C CYS A 94 -4.63 -2.42 -5.51
N TYR A 95 -5.54 -1.47 -5.71
CA TYR A 95 -6.79 -1.69 -6.46
C TYR A 95 -6.57 -2.33 -7.84
N ARG A 96 -5.73 -1.74 -8.68
CA ARG A 96 -5.51 -2.27 -10.05
C ARG A 96 -4.93 -3.68 -10.04
N ASN A 97 -4.08 -3.98 -9.07
CA ASN A 97 -3.52 -5.33 -8.94
C ASN A 97 -4.59 -6.34 -8.51
N LEU A 98 -5.31 -6.04 -7.43
CA LEU A 98 -6.28 -6.95 -6.84
C LEU A 98 -7.57 -7.08 -7.66
N ALA A 99 -8.08 -6.00 -8.23
CA ALA A 99 -9.36 -5.96 -8.94
C ALA A 99 -9.24 -6.21 -10.45
N GLU A 100 -8.13 -5.77 -11.06
CA GLU A 100 -7.93 -5.81 -12.52
C GLU A 100 -6.82 -6.79 -12.93
N GLY A 101 -6.02 -7.27 -11.99
CA GLY A 101 -4.90 -8.18 -12.24
C GLY A 101 -3.68 -7.49 -12.85
N THR A 102 -3.62 -6.17 -12.82
CA THR A 102 -2.47 -5.41 -13.33
C THR A 102 -1.26 -5.63 -12.43
N PRO A 103 -0.11 -6.09 -12.95
CA PRO A 103 1.08 -6.28 -12.13
C PRO A 103 1.57 -4.98 -11.49
N LEU A 104 2.05 -5.07 -10.25
CA LEU A 104 2.72 -3.98 -9.57
C LEU A 104 4.22 -4.08 -9.83
N HIS A 105 4.74 -3.18 -10.64
CA HIS A 105 6.18 -3.13 -10.93
C HIS A 105 6.85 -2.06 -10.09
N GLY A 106 8.06 -2.37 -9.64
CA GLY A 106 8.93 -1.46 -8.91
C GLY A 106 10.36 -1.50 -9.41
N ILE A 107 11.12 -0.50 -9.06
CA ILE A 107 12.55 -0.42 -9.31
C ILE A 107 13.25 -0.38 -7.96
N TRP A 108 14.15 -1.34 -7.75
CA TRP A 108 15.05 -1.33 -6.62
C TRP A 108 16.41 -0.84 -7.06
N ILE A 109 16.99 0.11 -6.34
CA ILE A 109 18.33 0.62 -6.60
C ILE A 109 19.20 0.31 -5.38
N ASP A 110 20.23 -0.50 -5.56
CA ASP A 110 21.20 -0.79 -4.52
C ASP A 110 22.14 0.40 -4.32
N ARG A 111 21.69 1.34 -3.51
CA ARG A 111 22.45 2.54 -3.14
C ARG A 111 23.70 2.24 -2.32
N THR A 112 23.71 1.11 -1.60
CA THR A 112 24.88 0.69 -0.81
C THR A 112 26.00 0.28 -1.74
N SER A 113 25.74 -0.55 -2.73
CA SER A 113 26.74 -0.92 -3.75
C SER A 113 27.28 0.30 -4.50
N GLN A 114 26.42 1.26 -4.85
CA GLN A 114 26.86 2.50 -5.49
C GLN A 114 27.78 3.34 -4.60
N HIS A 115 27.52 3.36 -3.30
CA HIS A 115 28.34 4.14 -2.36
C HIS A 115 29.70 3.48 -2.09
N VAL A 116 29.70 2.15 -1.94
CA VAL A 116 30.92 1.38 -1.63
C VAL A 116 31.82 1.23 -2.85
N HIS A 117 31.21 1.07 -4.04
CA HIS A 117 31.94 0.83 -5.29
C HIS A 117 31.67 1.96 -6.29
N SER A 118 32.54 2.97 -6.32
CA SER A 118 32.37 4.14 -7.18
C SER A 118 32.28 3.83 -8.69
N ALA A 119 32.71 2.64 -9.12
CA ALA A 119 32.60 2.15 -10.50
C ALA A 119 31.21 1.60 -10.86
N VAL A 120 30.34 1.35 -9.86
CA VAL A 120 29.00 0.81 -10.11
C VAL A 120 28.04 1.93 -10.54
N THR A 121 27.62 1.85 -11.79
CA THR A 121 26.62 2.80 -12.34
C THR A 121 25.23 2.55 -11.76
N GLU A 122 24.36 3.56 -11.79
CA GLU A 122 22.95 3.39 -11.36
C GLU A 122 22.25 2.27 -12.15
N LYS A 123 22.51 2.15 -13.44
CA LYS A 123 21.97 1.07 -14.26
C LYS A 123 22.36 -0.32 -13.78
N GLN A 124 23.61 -0.50 -13.34
CA GLN A 124 24.10 -1.78 -12.79
C GLN A 124 23.54 -2.08 -11.41
N ALA A 125 23.27 -1.04 -10.61
CA ALA A 125 22.67 -1.16 -9.28
C ALA A 125 21.14 -1.28 -9.32
N THR A 126 20.50 -1.19 -10.52
CA THR A 126 19.05 -1.17 -10.68
C THR A 126 18.51 -2.56 -10.97
N THR A 127 17.53 -2.99 -10.17
CA THR A 127 16.78 -4.24 -10.38
C THR A 127 15.29 -3.92 -10.56
N LYS A 128 14.67 -4.48 -11.60
CA LYS A 128 13.22 -4.44 -11.78
C LYS A 128 12.57 -5.54 -10.96
N LEU A 129 11.56 -5.19 -10.19
CA LEU A 129 10.82 -6.10 -9.32
C LEU A 129 9.34 -6.10 -9.69
N THR A 130 8.71 -7.25 -9.51
CA THR A 130 7.25 -7.37 -9.57
C THR A 130 6.75 -7.77 -8.19
N LEU A 131 5.86 -6.98 -7.63
CA LEU A 131 5.24 -7.26 -6.35
C LEU A 131 3.95 -8.05 -6.58
N THR A 132 3.82 -9.17 -5.88
CA THR A 132 2.59 -9.97 -5.85
C THR A 132 1.91 -9.76 -4.50
N LEU A 133 0.63 -9.38 -4.53
CA LEU A 133 -0.21 -9.31 -3.35
C LEU A 133 -0.89 -10.68 -3.13
N ALA A 134 -0.94 -11.11 -1.87
CA ALA A 134 -1.65 -12.32 -1.49
C ALA A 134 -3.16 -12.06 -1.40
N GLN A 135 -3.96 -13.09 -1.59
CA GLN A 135 -5.38 -13.06 -1.24
C GLN A 135 -5.53 -12.98 0.27
N LEU A 136 -6.59 -12.32 0.74
CA LEU A 136 -6.95 -12.34 2.16
C LEU A 136 -7.15 -13.78 2.63
N PRO A 137 -6.73 -14.14 3.86
CA PRO A 137 -6.91 -15.50 4.39
C PRO A 137 -8.35 -16.01 4.27
N PHE A 138 -9.32 -15.17 4.53
CA PHE A 138 -10.74 -15.52 4.40
C PHE A 138 -11.16 -15.91 2.96
N TYR A 139 -10.44 -15.43 1.97
CA TYR A 139 -10.73 -15.67 0.55
C TYR A 139 -9.71 -16.59 -0.14
N GLU A 140 -8.84 -17.27 0.61
CA GLU A 140 -7.77 -18.12 0.03
C GLU A 140 -8.31 -19.27 -0.85
N THR A 141 -9.55 -19.69 -0.65
CA THR A 141 -10.20 -20.76 -1.45
C THR A 141 -10.76 -20.26 -2.78
N LEU A 142 -10.91 -18.97 -2.97
CA LEU A 142 -11.42 -18.41 -4.21
C LEU A 142 -10.40 -18.54 -5.34
N SER A 143 -10.89 -18.81 -6.55
CA SER A 143 -10.08 -18.65 -7.74
C SER A 143 -9.67 -17.17 -7.93
N SER A 144 -8.62 -16.93 -8.71
CA SER A 144 -8.19 -15.56 -9.01
C SER A 144 -9.28 -14.72 -9.68
N TYR A 145 -10.17 -15.34 -10.45
CA TYR A 145 -11.29 -14.65 -11.08
C TYR A 145 -12.33 -14.22 -10.05
N GLU A 146 -12.76 -15.13 -9.17
CA GLU A 146 -13.73 -14.86 -8.10
C GLU A 146 -13.18 -13.83 -7.11
N TYR A 147 -11.92 -13.96 -6.72
CA TYR A 147 -11.29 -12.98 -5.84
C TYR A 147 -11.29 -11.57 -6.44
N ARG A 148 -10.94 -11.42 -7.73
CA ARG A 148 -11.02 -10.11 -8.40
C ARG A 148 -12.43 -9.56 -8.44
N ALA A 149 -13.44 -10.42 -8.66
CA ALA A 149 -14.84 -9.99 -8.64
C ALA A 149 -15.24 -9.52 -7.24
N THR A 150 -14.84 -10.25 -6.20
CA THR A 150 -15.06 -9.86 -4.79
C THR A 150 -14.40 -8.52 -4.46
N ILE A 151 -13.14 -8.34 -4.83
CA ILE A 151 -12.45 -7.06 -4.59
C ILE A 151 -13.13 -5.89 -5.31
N ARG A 152 -13.62 -6.09 -6.53
CA ARG A 152 -14.38 -5.04 -7.24
C ARG A 152 -15.68 -4.69 -6.52
N ALA A 153 -16.39 -5.69 -5.99
CA ALA A 153 -17.62 -5.48 -5.24
C ALA A 153 -17.34 -4.71 -3.93
N LEU A 154 -16.33 -5.13 -3.16
CA LEU A 154 -15.90 -4.44 -1.94
C LEU A 154 -15.46 -3.00 -2.21
N ALA A 155 -14.74 -2.77 -3.29
CA ALA A 155 -14.30 -1.42 -3.66
C ALA A 155 -15.48 -0.53 -4.07
N LYS A 156 -16.46 -1.08 -4.79
CA LYS A 156 -17.66 -0.35 -5.19
C LYS A 156 -18.44 0.09 -3.95
N GLU A 157 -18.77 -0.83 -3.06
CA GLU A 157 -19.47 -0.56 -1.80
C GLU A 157 -18.73 0.50 -0.98
N ALA A 158 -17.43 0.32 -0.73
CA ALA A 158 -16.63 1.24 0.07
C ALA A 158 -16.48 2.64 -0.56
N VAL A 159 -16.55 2.75 -1.89
CA VAL A 159 -16.56 4.04 -2.59
C VAL A 159 -17.91 4.73 -2.46
N GLU A 160 -19.01 4.00 -2.60
CA GLU A 160 -20.38 4.51 -2.42
C GLU A 160 -20.55 5.05 -0.99
N ASP A 161 -20.20 4.25 0.05
CA ASP A 161 -20.23 4.67 1.46
C ASP A 161 -19.40 5.95 1.70
N SER A 162 -18.20 6.04 1.12
CA SER A 162 -17.31 7.20 1.28
C SER A 162 -17.85 8.45 0.59
N GLN A 163 -18.54 8.32 -0.53
CA GLN A 163 -19.16 9.44 -1.23
C GLN A 163 -20.38 9.98 -0.47
N ASP A 164 -21.17 9.09 0.13
CA ASP A 164 -22.32 9.47 0.97
C ASP A 164 -21.86 10.19 2.25
N GLU A 165 -20.78 9.72 2.89
CA GLU A 165 -20.15 10.40 4.04
C GLU A 165 -19.68 11.83 3.66
N ILE A 166 -19.01 11.99 2.53
CA ILE A 166 -18.55 13.29 2.04
C ILE A 166 -19.75 14.20 1.78
N GLN A 167 -20.76 13.72 1.07
CA GLN A 167 -21.93 14.53 0.73
C GLN A 167 -22.69 14.96 1.98
N SER A 168 -22.82 14.11 2.99
CA SER A 168 -23.49 14.43 4.25
C SER A 168 -22.76 15.52 5.05
N GLN A 169 -21.42 15.58 4.98
CA GLN A 169 -20.59 16.62 5.62
C GLN A 169 -20.76 18.01 4.99
N TYR A 170 -21.14 18.07 3.71
CA TYR A 170 -21.38 19.36 3.02
C TYR A 170 -22.82 19.86 3.13
N LEU A 171 -23.76 19.03 3.59
CA LEU A 171 -25.17 19.38 3.71
C LEU A 171 -25.62 19.68 5.17
N GLY A 172 -24.76 19.52 6.15
CA GLY A 172 -24.99 19.84 7.57
C GLY A 172 -24.19 21.05 8.02
#